data_50c7ac0115f747e554291bc00c47e816
#
_entry.id   50c7ac0115f747e554291bc00c47e816
#
_cell.length_a   1.000
_cell.length_b   1.000
_cell.length_c   1.000
_cell.angle_alpha   90.00
_cell.angle_beta   90.00
_cell.angle_gamma   90.00
#
_symmetry.space_group_name_H-M   'P 1'
#
loop_
_entity.id
_entity.type
_entity.pdbx_description
1 polymer ?
#
loop_
_entity_poly.entity_id
_entity_poly.type
_entity_poly.pdbx_seq_one_letter_code
_entity_poly.pdbx_strand_id
1 'polypeptide(L)'
;MAADGSVIIDTRMDTSGVQNGVSAIRQSFNGLGSVVKKLGVLIGGVFAIGKLAQFGKECTKLGSDLNEVQSVVNVVFPNMTEKVNEFSKKAVKTAGLSETMAKKYVGLFGSMAKQFNFTESQAYDMSTQLTQLAGDVASFYNISQDLAYIKLKSVFSGETETLKDIGVVMTQNALDEYALANGYGKT
;
A
#
# COMPACT_ATOMS: atom_id res chain seq x y z
N MET A 1 -50.10 -30.37 18.00
CA MET A 1 -48.73 -30.86 18.26
C MET A 1 -47.80 -29.92 17.56
N ALA A 2 -47.20 -29.02 18.32
CA ALA A 2 -46.18 -28.12 17.78
C ALA A 2 -44.82 -28.79 18.00
N ALA A 3 -44.09 -29.01 16.92
CA ALA A 3 -42.70 -29.45 16.99
C ALA A 3 -41.82 -28.23 17.21
N ASP A 4 -41.43 -28.02 18.43
CA ASP A 4 -40.44 -27.00 18.78
C ASP A 4 -39.03 -27.64 18.73
N GLY A 5 -38.42 -27.59 17.57
CA GLY A 5 -37.08 -28.09 17.34
C GLY A 5 -36.11 -26.92 17.25
N SER A 6 -35.54 -26.50 18.40
CA SER A 6 -34.39 -25.60 18.39
C SER A 6 -33.13 -26.36 18.06
N VAL A 7 -32.47 -26.03 16.94
CA VAL A 7 -31.13 -26.52 16.59
C VAL A 7 -30.12 -25.55 17.23
N ILE A 8 -29.49 -26.00 18.33
CA ILE A 8 -28.37 -25.28 18.94
C ILE A 8 -27.12 -25.69 18.19
N ILE A 9 -26.57 -24.77 17.39
CA ILE A 9 -25.25 -24.98 16.75
C ILE A 9 -24.20 -24.38 17.71
N ASP A 10 -23.51 -25.24 18.45
CA ASP A 10 -22.37 -24.87 19.30
C ASP A 10 -21.12 -24.74 18.42
N THR A 11 -20.80 -23.52 18.00
CA THR A 11 -19.60 -23.23 17.21
C THR A 11 -18.42 -22.96 18.13
N ARG A 12 -17.81 -24.01 18.66
CA ARG A 12 -16.52 -23.91 19.33
C ARG A 12 -15.40 -23.95 18.30
N MET A 13 -14.69 -22.84 18.14
CA MET A 13 -13.49 -22.81 17.32
C MET A 13 -12.33 -23.45 18.11
N ASP A 14 -11.88 -24.62 17.70
CA ASP A 14 -10.68 -25.24 18.24
C ASP A 14 -9.44 -24.49 17.75
N THR A 15 -8.87 -23.63 18.60
CA THR A 15 -7.65 -22.87 18.30
C THR A 15 -6.37 -23.61 18.62
N SER A 16 -6.45 -24.85 19.12
CA SER A 16 -5.28 -25.64 19.51
C SER A 16 -4.34 -25.92 18.34
N GLY A 17 -4.90 -26.18 17.15
CA GLY A 17 -4.13 -26.35 15.91
C GLY A 17 -3.35 -25.10 15.51
N VAL A 18 -3.95 -23.92 15.69
CA VAL A 18 -3.29 -22.63 15.39
C VAL A 18 -2.17 -22.34 16.38
N GLN A 19 -2.40 -22.58 17.67
CA GLN A 19 -1.37 -22.38 18.71
C GLN A 19 -0.19 -23.34 18.53
N ASN A 20 -0.46 -24.59 18.18
CA ASN A 20 0.57 -25.59 17.87
C ASN A 20 1.36 -25.21 16.60
N GLY A 21 0.67 -24.73 15.56
CA GLY A 21 1.31 -24.21 14.34
C GLY A 21 2.21 -23.01 14.60
N VAL A 22 1.74 -22.03 15.39
CA VAL A 22 2.55 -20.86 15.77
C VAL A 22 3.75 -21.27 16.63
N SER A 23 3.58 -22.23 17.52
CA SER A 23 4.68 -22.74 18.35
C SER A 23 5.73 -23.48 17.52
N ALA A 24 5.31 -24.31 16.55
CA ALA A 24 6.19 -24.98 15.60
C ALA A 24 6.96 -23.98 14.71
N ILE A 25 6.29 -22.94 14.23
CA ILE A 25 6.91 -21.84 13.47
C ILE A 25 7.95 -21.11 14.34
N ARG A 26 7.63 -20.77 15.59
CA ARG A 26 8.59 -20.15 16.52
C ARG A 26 9.80 -21.03 16.79
N GLN A 27 9.61 -22.34 16.99
CA GLN A 27 10.72 -23.29 17.15
C GLN A 27 11.58 -23.38 15.90
N SER A 28 10.97 -23.37 14.70
CA SER A 28 11.69 -23.36 13.43
C SER A 28 12.51 -22.07 13.26
N PHE A 29 11.98 -20.91 13.64
CA PHE A 29 12.74 -19.65 13.62
C PHE A 29 13.87 -19.62 14.65
N ASN A 30 13.67 -20.17 15.84
CA ASN A 30 14.74 -20.29 16.84
C ASN A 30 15.83 -21.30 16.38
N GLY A 31 15.44 -22.37 15.69
CA GLY A 31 16.36 -23.30 15.04
C GLY A 31 17.14 -22.67 13.90
N LEU A 32 16.50 -21.83 13.06
CA LEU A 32 17.13 -21.08 11.99
C LEU A 32 18.20 -20.11 12.54
N GLY A 33 17.95 -19.44 13.66
CA GLY A 33 18.94 -18.58 14.31
C GLY A 33 20.22 -19.33 14.72
N SER A 34 20.10 -20.57 15.18
CA SER A 34 21.24 -21.42 15.51
C SER A 34 21.94 -21.97 14.25
N VAL A 35 21.19 -22.28 13.20
CA VAL A 35 21.72 -22.71 11.90
C VAL A 35 22.44 -21.56 11.19
N VAL A 36 21.87 -20.37 11.21
CA VAL A 36 22.50 -19.15 10.66
C VAL A 36 23.79 -18.81 11.40
N LYS A 37 23.83 -18.96 12.74
CA LYS A 37 25.08 -18.81 13.53
C LYS A 37 26.11 -19.88 13.17
N LYS A 38 25.70 -21.16 13.01
CA LYS A 38 26.62 -22.25 12.61
C LYS A 38 27.10 -22.10 11.17
N LEU A 39 26.22 -21.69 10.24
CA LEU A 39 26.59 -21.35 8.87
C LEU A 39 27.49 -20.12 8.81
N GLY A 40 27.27 -19.11 9.65
CA GLY A 40 28.12 -17.93 9.77
C GLY A 40 29.55 -18.27 10.19
N VAL A 41 29.73 -19.28 11.04
CA VAL A 41 31.03 -19.78 11.45
C VAL A 41 31.69 -20.63 10.36
N LEU A 42 30.90 -21.41 9.59
CA LEU A 42 31.42 -22.28 8.52
C LEU A 42 31.69 -21.54 7.20
N ILE A 43 30.97 -20.44 6.93
CA ILE A 43 31.12 -19.62 5.72
C ILE A 43 32.01 -18.39 5.97
N GLY A 44 32.54 -18.25 7.20
CA GLY A 44 33.18 -17.06 7.73
C GLY A 44 34.54 -16.66 7.13
N GLY A 45 34.88 -17.11 5.95
CA GLY A 45 36.17 -16.74 5.36
C GLY A 45 36.14 -15.94 4.07
N VAL A 46 35.22 -16.18 3.14
CA VAL A 46 35.33 -15.59 1.79
C VAL A 46 34.05 -15.04 1.18
N PHE A 47 32.88 -15.55 1.55
CA PHE A 47 31.60 -15.14 0.95
C PHE A 47 30.86 -14.03 1.72
N ALA A 48 31.18 -13.81 2.98
CA ALA A 48 30.40 -12.94 3.86
C ALA A 48 30.65 -11.44 3.61
N ILE A 49 31.87 -11.04 3.23
CA ILE A 49 32.22 -9.63 3.09
C ILE A 49 31.52 -8.97 1.91
N GLY A 50 31.47 -9.64 0.75
CA GLY A 50 30.80 -9.11 -0.44
C GLY A 50 29.28 -8.99 -0.27
N LYS A 51 28.64 -10.00 0.33
CA LYS A 51 27.18 -9.98 0.58
C LYS A 51 26.80 -9.01 1.70
N LEU A 52 27.64 -8.86 2.72
CA LEU A 52 27.41 -7.87 3.77
C LEU A 52 27.54 -6.44 3.24
N ALA A 53 28.50 -6.18 2.34
CA ALA A 53 28.66 -4.89 1.69
C ALA A 53 27.47 -4.60 0.74
N GLN A 54 26.96 -5.60 0.02
CA GLN A 54 25.76 -5.47 -0.82
C GLN A 54 24.53 -5.21 0.03
N PHE A 55 24.32 -5.97 1.12
CA PHE A 55 23.24 -5.74 2.06
C PHE A 55 23.32 -4.34 2.70
N GLY A 56 24.52 -3.89 3.07
CA GLY A 56 24.72 -2.52 3.56
C GLY A 56 24.35 -1.45 2.55
N LYS A 57 24.66 -1.64 1.25
CA LYS A 57 24.23 -0.74 0.17
C LYS A 57 22.72 -0.74 -0.03
N GLU A 58 22.09 -1.90 0.02
CA GLU A 58 20.64 -2.02 -0.09
C GLU A 58 19.93 -1.37 1.10
N CYS A 59 20.42 -1.56 2.33
CA CYS A 59 19.90 -0.87 3.52
C CYS A 59 20.08 0.65 3.42
N THR A 60 21.22 1.13 2.92
CA THR A 60 21.46 2.57 2.73
C THR A 60 20.52 3.14 1.67
N LYS A 61 20.30 2.42 0.57
CA LYS A 61 19.36 2.83 -0.48
C LYS A 61 17.93 2.90 0.05
N LEU A 62 17.47 1.86 0.75
CA LEU A 62 16.13 1.84 1.37
C LEU A 62 15.95 2.99 2.37
N GLY A 63 16.98 3.30 3.17
CA GLY A 63 16.96 4.45 4.07
C GLY A 63 16.92 5.79 3.34
N SER A 64 17.64 5.92 2.23
CA SER A 64 17.62 7.11 1.37
C SER A 64 16.23 7.30 0.74
N ASP A 65 15.67 6.23 0.16
CA ASP A 65 14.35 6.26 -0.47
C ASP A 65 13.26 6.64 0.54
N LEU A 66 13.35 6.14 1.77
CA LEU A 66 12.42 6.49 2.84
C LEU A 66 12.54 7.97 3.26
N ASN A 67 13.74 8.50 3.36
CA ASN A 67 13.97 9.91 3.68
C ASN A 67 13.48 10.84 2.57
N GLU A 68 13.70 10.48 1.30
CA GLU A 68 13.24 11.23 0.16
C GLU A 68 11.70 11.30 0.14
N VAL A 69 11.04 10.15 0.29
CA VAL A 69 9.58 10.07 0.34
C VAL A 69 9.01 10.85 1.51
N GLN A 70 9.64 10.77 2.70
CA GLN A 70 9.23 11.55 3.87
C GLN A 70 9.39 13.05 3.65
N SER A 71 10.42 13.46 2.94
CA SER A 71 10.64 14.88 2.59
C SER A 71 9.53 15.42 1.70
N VAL A 72 9.08 14.63 0.71
CA VAL A 72 7.92 14.99 -0.13
C VAL A 72 6.66 15.16 0.73
N VAL A 73 6.40 14.21 1.64
CA VAL A 73 5.25 14.29 2.56
C VAL A 73 5.30 15.56 3.41
N ASN A 74 6.46 15.87 3.97
CA ASN A 74 6.62 17.07 4.82
C ASN A 74 6.38 18.38 4.05
N VAL A 75 6.74 18.43 2.78
CA VAL A 75 6.53 19.61 1.91
C VAL A 75 5.07 19.73 1.48
N VAL A 76 4.44 18.63 1.09
CA VAL A 76 3.07 18.61 0.59
C VAL A 76 2.05 18.74 1.71
N PHE A 77 2.31 18.14 2.86
CA PHE A 77 1.42 18.04 4.02
C PHE A 77 2.09 18.55 5.32
N PRO A 78 2.52 19.81 5.38
CA PRO A 78 3.28 20.32 6.52
C PRO A 78 2.52 20.23 7.86
N ASN A 79 1.18 20.39 7.83
CA ASN A 79 0.33 20.33 9.02
C ASN A 79 -0.35 18.94 9.19
N MET A 80 -0.20 18.04 8.24
CA MET A 80 -0.85 16.72 8.24
C MET A 80 0.13 15.55 8.10
N THR A 81 1.44 15.81 8.25
CA THR A 81 2.50 14.80 8.13
C THR A 81 2.21 13.58 8.99
N GLU A 82 1.78 13.76 10.24
CA GLU A 82 1.51 12.65 11.15
C GLU A 82 0.32 11.81 10.68
N LYS A 83 -0.74 12.44 10.16
CA LYS A 83 -1.88 11.71 9.57
C LYS A 83 -1.45 10.86 8.36
N VAL A 84 -0.55 11.38 7.52
CA VAL A 84 0.03 10.61 6.41
C VAL A 84 0.84 9.43 6.92
N ASN A 85 1.66 9.62 7.96
CA ASN A 85 2.43 8.56 8.59
C ASN A 85 1.52 7.44 9.15
N GLU A 86 0.45 7.82 9.87
CA GLU A 86 -0.53 6.87 10.40
C GLU A 86 -1.27 6.11 9.29
N PHE A 87 -1.72 6.82 8.26
CA PHE A 87 -2.35 6.21 7.08
C PHE A 87 -1.40 5.18 6.45
N SER A 88 -0.14 5.56 6.22
CA SER A 88 0.84 4.72 5.55
C SER A 88 1.15 3.43 6.33
N LYS A 89 1.21 3.51 7.66
CA LYS A 89 1.31 2.31 8.52
C LYS A 89 0.10 1.39 8.40
N LYS A 90 -1.11 1.96 8.30
CA LYS A 90 -2.36 1.20 8.14
C LYS A 90 -2.47 0.58 6.74
N ALA A 91 -1.98 1.26 5.70
CA ALA A 91 -2.04 0.83 4.30
C ALA A 91 -1.37 -0.53 4.05
N VAL A 92 -0.41 -0.92 4.88
CA VAL A 92 0.19 -2.27 4.85
C VAL A 92 -0.86 -3.37 4.99
N LYS A 93 -1.86 -3.16 5.85
CA LYS A 93 -2.92 -4.13 6.10
C LYS A 93 -4.15 -3.93 5.23
N THR A 94 -4.46 -2.68 4.88
CA THR A 94 -5.71 -2.33 4.19
C THR A 94 -5.58 -2.34 2.68
N ALA A 95 -4.41 -2.00 2.14
CA ALA A 95 -4.16 -1.86 0.71
C ALA A 95 -3.01 -2.74 0.19
N GLY A 96 -2.36 -3.52 1.06
CA GLY A 96 -1.21 -4.34 0.69
C GLY A 96 0.02 -3.53 0.26
N LEU A 97 0.06 -2.23 0.55
CA LEU A 97 1.15 -1.32 0.21
C LEU A 97 2.21 -1.31 1.32
N SER A 98 3.49 -1.25 0.96
CA SER A 98 4.51 -0.94 1.97
C SER A 98 4.32 0.50 2.48
N GLU A 99 4.79 0.79 3.70
CA GLU A 99 4.73 2.14 4.26
C GLU A 99 5.38 3.18 3.35
N THR A 100 6.52 2.85 2.77
CA THR A 100 7.24 3.70 1.82
C THR A 100 6.43 3.95 0.56
N MET A 101 5.81 2.91 -0.03
CA MET A 101 4.96 3.07 -1.21
C MET A 101 3.71 3.89 -0.92
N ALA A 102 3.07 3.66 0.21
CA ALA A 102 1.91 4.44 0.62
C ALA A 102 2.26 5.93 0.78
N LYS A 103 3.37 6.26 1.45
CA LYS A 103 3.88 7.64 1.56
C LYS A 103 4.19 8.25 0.19
N LYS A 104 4.86 7.48 -0.68
CA LYS A 104 5.19 7.91 -2.04
C LYS A 104 3.93 8.29 -2.82
N TYR A 105 2.92 7.43 -2.83
CA TYR A 105 1.69 7.68 -3.59
C TYR A 105 0.88 8.83 -2.99
N VAL A 106 0.72 8.89 -1.66
CA VAL A 106 0.06 10.02 -0.99
C VAL A 106 0.77 11.33 -1.29
N GLY A 107 2.10 11.36 -1.22
CA GLY A 107 2.88 12.56 -1.53
C GLY A 107 2.70 13.01 -2.98
N LEU A 108 2.74 12.08 -3.93
CA LEU A 108 2.62 12.40 -5.35
C LEU A 108 1.19 12.80 -5.73
N PHE A 109 0.16 12.08 -5.31
CA PHE A 109 -1.23 12.47 -5.52
C PHE A 109 -1.57 13.79 -4.82
N GLY A 110 -1.06 13.99 -3.60
CA GLY A 110 -1.23 15.23 -2.86
C GLY A 110 -0.58 16.43 -3.55
N SER A 111 0.62 16.23 -4.12
CA SER A 111 1.28 17.27 -4.93
C SER A 111 0.44 17.65 -6.15
N MET A 112 -0.17 16.68 -6.83
CA MET A 112 -1.08 16.94 -7.95
C MET A 112 -2.33 17.69 -7.49
N ALA A 113 -2.96 17.27 -6.39
CA ALA A 113 -4.12 17.95 -5.84
C ALA A 113 -3.84 19.43 -5.53
N LYS A 114 -2.65 19.71 -5.00
CA LYS A 114 -2.20 21.11 -4.73
C LYS A 114 -2.12 21.94 -6.00
N GLN A 115 -1.73 21.36 -7.13
CA GLN A 115 -1.70 22.06 -8.44
C GLN A 115 -3.10 22.45 -8.92
N PHE A 116 -4.14 21.74 -8.48
CA PHE A 116 -5.54 22.09 -8.73
C PHE A 116 -6.14 22.99 -7.64
N ASN A 117 -5.32 23.66 -6.84
CA ASN A 117 -5.71 24.58 -5.76
C ASN A 117 -6.51 23.91 -4.62
N PHE A 118 -6.37 22.62 -4.42
CA PHE A 118 -6.98 21.94 -3.28
C PHE A 118 -6.30 22.41 -1.97
N THR A 119 -7.11 22.58 -0.94
CA THR A 119 -6.59 22.80 0.42
C THR A 119 -5.80 21.54 0.88
N GLU A 120 -4.98 21.68 1.90
CA GLU A 120 -4.19 20.56 2.42
C GLU A 120 -5.08 19.39 2.87
N SER A 121 -6.23 19.68 3.50
CA SER A 121 -7.19 18.65 3.91
C SER A 121 -7.80 17.93 2.69
N GLN A 122 -8.26 18.68 1.70
CA GLN A 122 -8.80 18.09 0.47
C GLN A 122 -7.76 17.27 -0.30
N ALA A 123 -6.52 17.76 -0.35
CA ALA A 123 -5.41 17.05 -0.97
C ALA A 123 -5.07 15.75 -0.21
N TYR A 124 -5.13 15.78 1.13
CA TYR A 124 -4.96 14.58 1.96
C TYR A 124 -6.06 13.55 1.70
N ASP A 125 -7.32 13.96 1.76
CA ASP A 125 -8.46 13.07 1.56
C ASP A 125 -8.43 12.43 0.17
N MET A 126 -8.19 13.21 -0.87
CA MET A 126 -8.08 12.71 -2.24
C MET A 126 -6.89 11.76 -2.40
N SER A 127 -5.71 12.15 -1.91
CA SER A 127 -4.49 11.35 -2.10
C SER A 127 -4.53 10.02 -1.36
N THR A 128 -5.13 9.99 -0.15
CA THR A 128 -5.27 8.75 0.61
C THR A 128 -6.29 7.80 -0.04
N GLN A 129 -7.41 8.32 -0.56
CA GLN A 129 -8.40 7.52 -1.30
C GLN A 129 -7.80 6.94 -2.59
N LEU A 130 -7.07 7.74 -3.37
CA LEU A 130 -6.41 7.26 -4.60
C LEU A 130 -5.29 6.25 -4.29
N THR A 131 -4.57 6.42 -3.19
CA THR A 131 -3.55 5.48 -2.75
C THR A 131 -4.18 4.13 -2.34
N GLN A 132 -5.30 4.16 -1.61
CA GLN A 132 -6.05 2.95 -1.30
C GLN A 132 -6.55 2.28 -2.57
N LEU A 133 -7.17 3.04 -3.48
CA LEU A 133 -7.65 2.55 -4.76
C LEU A 133 -6.53 1.93 -5.61
N ALA A 134 -5.32 2.47 -5.58
CA ALA A 134 -4.18 1.87 -6.28
C ALA A 134 -3.84 0.47 -5.74
N GLY A 135 -3.91 0.27 -4.43
CA GLY A 135 -3.75 -1.04 -3.81
C GLY A 135 -4.86 -2.01 -4.21
N ASP A 136 -6.11 -1.56 -4.18
CA ASP A 136 -7.28 -2.37 -4.53
C ASP A 136 -7.26 -2.77 -6.01
N VAL A 137 -6.95 -1.84 -6.91
CA VAL A 137 -6.79 -2.11 -8.36
C VAL A 137 -5.66 -3.09 -8.61
N ALA A 138 -4.50 -2.91 -7.96
CA ALA A 138 -3.39 -3.83 -8.09
C ALA A 138 -3.76 -5.25 -7.69
N SER A 139 -4.47 -5.39 -6.57
CA SER A 139 -4.93 -6.68 -6.06
C SER A 139 -5.99 -7.31 -6.98
N PHE A 140 -6.99 -6.55 -7.38
CA PHE A 140 -8.11 -7.05 -8.17
C PHE A 140 -7.70 -7.49 -9.58
N TYR A 141 -6.84 -6.71 -10.25
CA TYR A 141 -6.37 -7.01 -11.61
C TYR A 141 -5.07 -7.81 -11.65
N ASN A 142 -4.51 -8.18 -10.49
CA ASN A 142 -3.25 -8.89 -10.38
C ASN A 142 -2.10 -8.21 -11.15
N ILE A 143 -1.99 -6.90 -10.99
CA ILE A 143 -0.94 -6.05 -11.55
C ILE A 143 -0.05 -5.46 -10.44
N SER A 144 1.11 -4.92 -10.81
CA SER A 144 1.96 -4.27 -9.83
C SER A 144 1.30 -2.99 -9.28
N GLN A 145 1.61 -2.65 -8.04
CA GLN A 145 1.10 -1.45 -7.37
C GLN A 145 1.56 -0.17 -8.09
N ASP A 146 2.81 -0.15 -8.59
CA ASP A 146 3.31 0.97 -9.40
C ASP A 146 2.53 1.12 -10.72
N LEU A 147 2.15 0.01 -11.37
CA LEU A 147 1.34 0.07 -12.59
C LEU A 147 -0.07 0.60 -12.29
N ALA A 148 -0.71 0.15 -11.22
CA ALA A 148 -2.01 0.67 -10.79
C ALA A 148 -1.93 2.18 -10.49
N TYR A 149 -0.88 2.60 -9.77
CA TYR A 149 -0.61 4.02 -9.50
C TYR A 149 -0.45 4.82 -10.80
N ILE A 150 0.35 4.34 -11.77
CA ILE A 150 0.56 5.02 -13.04
C ILE A 150 -0.76 5.19 -13.80
N LYS A 151 -1.61 4.15 -13.86
CA LYS A 151 -2.92 4.22 -14.51
C LYS A 151 -3.83 5.27 -13.86
N LEU A 152 -3.90 5.31 -12.55
CA LEU A 152 -4.70 6.32 -11.83
C LEU A 152 -4.13 7.73 -11.99
N LYS A 153 -2.79 7.86 -11.94
CA LYS A 153 -2.11 9.15 -12.14
C LYS A 153 -2.38 9.75 -13.50
N SER A 154 -2.47 8.94 -14.55
CA SER A 154 -2.63 9.41 -15.92
C SER A 154 -3.91 10.23 -16.15
N VAL A 155 -4.94 10.02 -15.31
CA VAL A 155 -6.17 10.82 -15.32
C VAL A 155 -5.88 12.32 -15.12
N PHE A 156 -4.92 12.63 -14.26
CA PHE A 156 -4.53 14.02 -13.96
C PHE A 156 -3.78 14.70 -15.09
N SER A 157 -3.22 13.93 -16.02
CA SER A 157 -2.63 14.45 -17.26
C SER A 157 -3.60 14.40 -18.46
N GLY A 158 -4.86 13.99 -18.25
CA GLY A 158 -5.86 13.86 -19.30
C GLY A 158 -5.74 12.57 -20.13
N GLU A 159 -4.85 11.65 -19.74
CA GLU A 159 -4.61 10.39 -20.45
C GLU A 159 -5.53 9.29 -19.89
N THR A 160 -6.81 9.34 -20.22
CA THR A 160 -7.82 8.40 -19.67
C THR A 160 -7.81 7.02 -20.35
N GLU A 161 -7.14 6.87 -21.48
CA GLU A 161 -7.06 5.60 -22.23
C GLU A 161 -6.47 4.46 -21.41
N THR A 162 -5.50 4.75 -20.55
CA THR A 162 -4.85 3.75 -19.69
C THR A 162 -5.78 3.09 -18.69
N LEU A 163 -6.92 3.73 -18.38
CA LEU A 163 -7.95 3.19 -17.49
C LEU A 163 -8.79 2.10 -18.16
N LYS A 164 -8.85 2.04 -19.49
CA LYS A 164 -9.61 1.02 -20.22
C LYS A 164 -9.12 -0.39 -19.89
N ASP A 165 -7.82 -0.56 -19.65
CA ASP A 165 -7.23 -1.84 -19.28
C ASP A 165 -7.73 -2.37 -17.92
N ILE A 166 -8.26 -1.49 -17.09
CA ILE A 166 -8.89 -1.82 -15.81
C ILE A 166 -10.42 -1.62 -15.84
N GLY A 167 -11.01 -1.67 -17.04
CA GLY A 167 -12.46 -1.65 -17.24
C GLY A 167 -13.12 -0.29 -17.02
N VAL A 168 -12.34 0.78 -16.85
CA VAL A 168 -12.88 2.13 -16.63
C VAL A 168 -12.82 2.90 -17.94
N VAL A 169 -13.99 3.18 -18.54
CA VAL A 169 -14.09 3.97 -19.76
C VAL A 169 -14.49 5.40 -19.41
N MET A 170 -13.54 6.32 -19.50
CA MET A 170 -13.75 7.76 -19.30
C MET A 170 -13.62 8.45 -20.66
N THR A 171 -14.76 8.71 -21.29
CA THR A 171 -14.81 9.53 -22.50
C THR A 171 -15.04 11.00 -22.13
N GLN A 172 -14.66 11.93 -23.00
CA GLN A 172 -14.92 13.36 -22.77
C GLN A 172 -16.44 13.61 -22.57
N ASN A 173 -17.29 12.95 -23.34
CA ASN A 173 -18.75 13.07 -23.20
C ASN A 173 -19.23 12.63 -21.81
N ALA A 174 -18.72 11.49 -21.29
CA ALA A 174 -19.09 11.00 -19.96
C ALA A 174 -18.62 11.97 -18.85
N LEU A 175 -17.46 12.58 -19.02
CA LEU A 175 -16.96 13.60 -18.09
C LEU A 175 -17.81 14.87 -18.14
N ASP A 176 -18.19 15.34 -19.33
CA ASP A 176 -19.05 16.51 -19.52
C ASP A 176 -20.45 16.27 -18.94
N GLU A 177 -21.04 15.10 -19.18
CA GLU A 177 -22.32 14.71 -18.59
C GLU A 177 -22.26 14.66 -17.06
N TYR A 178 -21.21 14.06 -16.50
CA TYR A 178 -21.00 14.03 -15.06
C TYR A 178 -20.84 15.43 -14.47
N ALA A 179 -20.06 16.30 -15.13
CA ALA A 179 -19.85 17.68 -14.71
C ALA A 179 -21.17 18.46 -14.69
N LEU A 180 -21.97 18.34 -15.76
CA LEU A 180 -23.28 18.99 -15.85
C LEU A 180 -24.25 18.46 -14.79
N ALA A 181 -24.31 17.15 -14.56
CA ALA A 181 -25.18 16.53 -13.57
C ALA A 181 -24.84 16.96 -12.13
N ASN A 182 -23.58 17.29 -11.86
CA ASN A 182 -23.10 17.72 -10.55
C ASN A 182 -22.93 19.26 -10.41
N GLY A 183 -23.44 20.04 -11.36
CA GLY A 183 -23.43 21.50 -11.28
C GLY A 183 -22.08 22.13 -11.62
N TYR A 184 -21.13 21.38 -12.15
CA TYR A 184 -19.90 21.93 -12.71
C TYR A 184 -20.20 22.42 -14.13
N GLY A 185 -20.17 23.75 -14.34
CA GLY A 185 -20.40 24.35 -15.66
C GLY A 185 -19.42 23.83 -16.71
N LYS A 186 -19.81 23.88 -17.99
CA LYS A 186 -18.86 23.66 -19.09
C LYS A 186 -17.79 24.75 -19.02
N THR A 187 -16.55 24.32 -18.92
CA THR A 187 -15.39 25.19 -19.17
C THR A 187 -15.21 25.42 -20.65
#